data_69df64cd3ee15441b597554d2811ab3a
#
_entry.id   69df64cd3ee15441b597554d2811ab3a
#
_cell.length_a   1.000
_cell.length_b   1.000
_cell.length_c   1.000
_cell.angle_alpha   90.00
_cell.angle_beta   90.00
_cell.angle_gamma   90.00
#
_symmetry.space_group_name_H-M   'P 1'
#
loop_
_entity.id
_entity.type
_entity.pdbx_description
1 polymer ?
#
loop_
_entity_poly.entity_id
_entity_poly.type
_entity_poly.pdbx_seq_one_letter_code
_entity_poly.pdbx_strand_id
1 'polypeptide(L)'
;MGERERISMSQEQYLRCLHRRQTRILAFRLLLSVALLALWGTAVRLHCIYGFIFSSPSRVVRTFVGMWRDGSIFRHTGVTLCETLLSFAIVVVLGIGAALLLWYSAGLSEVLEPYLVVLNSLPKSALAPLLIVWLGANLKSVIVSGISVAIFGTVLNLYT
;
A
#
# COMPACT_ATOMS: atom_id res chain seq x y z
N MET A 1 21.92 -3.09 53.31
CA MET A 1 21.08 -2.04 52.74
C MET A 1 21.71 -1.37 51.49
N GLY A 2 23.00 -1.27 51.37
CA GLY A 2 23.69 -0.52 50.30
C GLY A 2 23.77 -1.14 48.88
N GLU A 3 23.48 -2.42 48.71
CA GLU A 3 23.64 -3.09 47.40
C GLU A 3 22.37 -3.00 46.54
N ARG A 4 21.22 -3.09 47.15
CA ARG A 4 19.90 -2.90 46.47
C ARG A 4 19.71 -1.45 46.04
N GLU A 5 20.19 -0.46 46.80
CA GLU A 5 20.12 0.96 46.41
C GLU A 5 21.05 1.28 45.24
N ARG A 6 22.23 0.68 45.15
CA ARG A 6 23.15 0.86 44.02
C ARG A 6 22.62 0.27 42.73
N ILE A 7 21.96 -0.89 42.79
CA ILE A 7 21.32 -1.54 41.64
C ILE A 7 20.13 -0.70 41.15
N SER A 8 19.33 -0.14 42.07
CA SER A 8 18.19 0.73 41.74
C SER A 8 18.66 2.02 41.05
N MET A 9 19.71 2.67 41.55
CA MET A 9 20.30 3.89 40.98
C MET A 9 20.87 3.65 39.55
N SER A 10 21.55 2.53 39.35
CA SER A 10 22.05 2.17 38.00
C SER A 10 20.95 1.85 37.01
N GLN A 11 19.86 1.22 37.43
CA GLN A 11 18.67 0.98 36.61
C GLN A 11 17.97 2.29 36.22
N GLU A 12 17.79 3.22 37.15
CA GLU A 12 17.20 4.52 36.85
C GLU A 12 18.04 5.34 35.86
N GLN A 13 19.37 5.33 36.01
CA GLN A 13 20.28 5.99 35.09
C GLN A 13 20.20 5.36 33.69
N TYR A 14 20.12 4.04 33.59
CA TYR A 14 19.97 3.31 32.33
C TYR A 14 18.62 3.65 31.65
N LEU A 15 17.53 3.66 32.41
CA LEU A 15 16.19 4.03 31.89
C LEU A 15 16.14 5.49 31.42
N ARG A 16 16.77 6.42 32.13
CA ARG A 16 16.89 7.82 31.70
C ARG A 16 17.72 7.96 30.43
N CYS A 17 18.77 7.18 30.29
CA CYS A 17 19.61 7.16 29.08
C CYS A 17 18.82 6.62 27.87
N LEU A 18 18.06 5.53 28.06
CA LEU A 18 17.18 4.97 27.03
C LEU A 18 16.08 5.95 26.63
N HIS A 19 15.43 6.61 27.59
CA HIS A 19 14.39 7.60 27.31
C HIS A 19 14.95 8.79 26.51
N ARG A 20 16.11 9.31 26.90
CA ARG A 20 16.78 10.39 26.15
C ARG A 20 17.20 9.95 24.75
N ARG A 21 17.61 8.70 24.57
CA ARG A 21 17.93 8.14 23.24
C ARG A 21 16.68 8.02 22.38
N GLN A 22 15.60 7.49 22.93
CA GLN A 22 14.31 7.37 22.22
C GLN A 22 13.75 8.74 21.83
N THR A 23 13.78 9.71 22.73
CA THR A 23 13.33 11.08 22.46
C THR A 23 14.16 11.74 21.36
N ARG A 24 15.48 11.57 21.38
CA ARG A 24 16.37 12.06 20.30
C ARG A 24 16.05 11.39 18.97
N ILE A 25 15.86 10.07 18.93
CA ILE A 25 15.50 9.35 17.71
C ILE A 25 14.15 9.83 17.19
N LEU A 26 13.17 10.03 18.06
CA LEU A 26 11.86 10.57 17.68
C LEU A 26 11.98 12.00 17.13
N ALA A 27 12.77 12.86 17.81
CA ALA A 27 13.03 14.22 17.36
C ALA A 27 13.69 14.25 15.97
N PHE A 28 14.68 13.38 15.72
CA PHE A 28 15.31 13.25 14.41
C PHE A 28 14.34 12.76 13.34
N ARG A 29 13.49 11.80 13.67
CA ARG A 29 12.45 11.31 12.73
C ARG A 29 11.46 12.42 12.37
N LEU A 30 10.98 13.16 13.36
CA LEU A 30 10.09 14.29 13.14
C LEU A 30 10.75 15.42 12.33
N LEU A 31 12.01 15.76 12.68
CA LEU A 31 12.77 16.75 11.96
C LEU A 31 12.96 16.36 10.48
N LEU A 32 13.31 15.10 10.22
CA LEU A 32 13.46 14.57 8.86
C LEU A 32 12.13 14.64 8.08
N SER A 33 11.03 14.24 8.72
CA SER A 33 9.70 14.30 8.09
C SER A 33 9.29 15.74 7.76
N VAL A 34 9.51 16.68 8.68
CA VAL A 34 9.23 18.10 8.46
C VAL A 34 10.15 18.68 7.39
N ALA A 35 11.44 18.33 7.39
CA ALA A 35 12.40 18.77 6.38
C ALA A 35 12.00 18.26 4.97
N LEU A 36 11.57 17.02 4.84
CA LEU A 36 11.08 16.47 3.57
C LEU A 36 9.82 17.18 3.07
N LEU A 37 8.86 17.45 3.95
CA LEU A 37 7.65 18.20 3.61
C LEU A 37 7.95 19.65 3.22
N ALA A 38 8.88 20.30 3.93
CA ALA A 38 9.34 21.64 3.62
C ALA A 38 10.07 21.68 2.27
N LEU A 39 10.95 20.71 2.04
CA LEU A 39 11.68 20.58 0.76
C LEU A 39 10.70 20.38 -0.41
N TRP A 40 9.73 19.47 -0.26
CA TRP A 40 8.68 19.29 -1.28
C TRP A 40 7.88 20.56 -1.51
N GLY A 41 7.41 21.22 -0.44
CA GLY A 41 6.65 22.46 -0.54
C GLY A 41 7.43 23.60 -1.18
N THR A 42 8.72 23.76 -0.87
CA THR A 42 9.59 24.78 -1.47
C THR A 42 9.93 24.47 -2.92
N ALA A 43 10.21 23.22 -3.26
CA ALA A 43 10.49 22.79 -4.63
C ALA A 43 9.33 23.10 -5.58
N VAL A 44 8.08 22.91 -5.13
CA VAL A 44 6.89 23.26 -5.90
C VAL A 44 6.70 24.79 -6.01
N ARG A 45 6.96 25.55 -4.92
CA ARG A 45 6.86 27.02 -4.94
C ARG A 45 7.89 27.68 -5.83
N LEU A 46 9.10 27.14 -5.87
CA LEU A 46 10.18 27.63 -6.72
C LEU A 46 10.06 27.19 -8.20
N HIS A 47 8.95 26.51 -8.55
CA HIS A 47 8.71 25.97 -9.90
C HIS A 47 9.80 25.00 -10.39
N CYS A 48 10.63 24.45 -9.48
CA CYS A 48 11.60 23.41 -9.81
C CYS A 48 10.92 22.11 -10.21
N ILE A 49 9.67 21.91 -9.79
CA ILE A 49 8.85 20.73 -10.10
C ILE A 49 7.50 21.22 -10.62
N TYR A 50 7.00 20.58 -11.68
CA TYR A 50 5.69 20.89 -12.25
C TYR A 50 4.59 20.63 -11.21
N GLY A 51 4.03 21.69 -10.64
CA GLY A 51 3.00 21.65 -9.61
C GLY A 51 1.68 20.97 -10.03
N PHE A 52 1.49 20.77 -11.34
CA PHE A 52 0.35 20.01 -11.88
C PHE A 52 0.49 18.50 -11.61
N ILE A 53 1.70 17.95 -11.72
CA ILE A 53 1.96 16.50 -11.54
C ILE A 53 2.20 16.19 -10.06
N PHE A 54 3.05 16.97 -9.40
CA PHE A 54 3.52 16.65 -8.03
C PHE A 54 2.71 17.31 -6.92
N SER A 55 1.80 18.27 -7.25
CA SER A 55 1.03 19.02 -6.28
C SER A 55 1.91 19.66 -5.17
N SER A 56 1.31 20.10 -4.07
CA SER A 56 2.02 20.60 -2.89
C SER A 56 1.33 20.12 -1.62
N PRO A 57 2.03 19.99 -0.49
CA PRO A 57 1.43 19.57 0.78
C PRO A 57 0.23 20.45 1.18
N SER A 58 0.32 21.75 0.95
CA SER A 58 -0.77 22.70 1.25
C SER A 58 -2.01 22.48 0.36
N ARG A 59 -1.83 22.12 -0.91
CA ARG A 59 -2.95 21.77 -1.80
C ARG A 59 -3.62 20.47 -1.38
N VAL A 60 -2.82 19.45 -1.02
CA VAL A 60 -3.34 18.17 -0.52
C VAL A 60 -4.22 18.38 0.70
N VAL A 61 -3.73 19.13 1.70
CA VAL A 61 -4.52 19.43 2.91
C VAL A 61 -5.79 20.20 2.57
N ARG A 62 -5.71 21.21 1.70
CA ARG A 62 -6.89 22.00 1.30
C ARG A 62 -7.94 21.14 0.60
N THR A 63 -7.51 20.28 -0.34
CA THR A 63 -8.42 19.36 -1.04
C THR A 63 -9.06 18.37 -0.06
N PHE A 64 -8.28 17.80 0.86
CA PHE A 64 -8.79 16.90 1.89
C PHE A 64 -9.87 17.57 2.76
N VAL A 65 -9.59 18.78 3.24
CA VAL A 65 -10.57 19.55 4.05
C VAL A 65 -11.81 19.90 3.22
N GLY A 66 -11.65 20.23 1.95
CA GLY A 66 -12.78 20.46 1.03
C GLY A 66 -13.65 19.22 0.89
N MET A 67 -13.03 18.06 0.55
CA MET A 67 -13.73 16.79 0.40
C MET A 67 -14.39 16.29 1.70
N TRP A 68 -13.82 16.66 2.84
CA TRP A 68 -14.42 16.36 4.13
C TRP A 68 -15.68 17.19 4.37
N ARG A 69 -15.63 18.50 4.04
CA ARG A 69 -16.75 19.43 4.25
C ARG A 69 -17.94 19.14 3.33
N ASP A 70 -17.68 18.78 2.09
CA ASP A 70 -18.73 18.46 1.10
C ASP A 70 -19.19 16.99 1.15
N GLY A 71 -18.55 16.16 2.01
CA GLY A 71 -18.90 14.75 2.21
C GLY A 71 -18.44 13.83 1.06
N SER A 72 -17.78 14.35 0.02
CA SER A 72 -17.36 13.56 -1.14
C SER A 72 -16.34 12.49 -0.78
N ILE A 73 -15.55 12.70 0.29
CA ILE A 73 -14.58 11.72 0.79
C ILE A 73 -15.25 10.39 1.16
N PHE A 74 -16.41 10.42 1.79
CA PHE A 74 -17.14 9.20 2.19
C PHE A 74 -17.65 8.44 0.97
N ARG A 75 -18.14 9.19 -0.03
CA ARG A 75 -18.59 8.59 -1.30
C ARG A 75 -17.44 7.91 -2.04
N HIS A 76 -16.31 8.60 -2.21
CA HIS A 76 -15.14 8.04 -2.89
C HIS A 76 -14.56 6.86 -2.13
N THR A 77 -14.44 6.96 -0.81
CA THR A 77 -13.97 5.85 0.03
C THR A 77 -14.92 4.66 -0.06
N GLY A 78 -16.23 4.88 -0.02
CA GLY A 78 -17.23 3.83 -0.14
C GLY A 78 -17.16 3.11 -1.49
N VAL A 79 -17.03 3.84 -2.59
CA VAL A 79 -16.86 3.26 -3.93
C VAL A 79 -15.58 2.42 -3.99
N THR A 80 -14.44 2.97 -3.56
CA THR A 80 -13.17 2.25 -3.56
C THR A 80 -13.21 0.99 -2.69
N LEU A 81 -13.88 1.07 -1.53
CA LEU A 81 -14.06 -0.09 -0.65
C LEU A 81 -14.90 -1.18 -1.34
N CYS A 82 -16.00 -0.81 -1.97
CA CYS A 82 -16.83 -1.76 -2.74
C CYS A 82 -16.05 -2.39 -3.90
N GLU A 83 -15.30 -1.61 -4.68
CA GLU A 83 -14.45 -2.12 -5.76
C GLU A 83 -13.41 -3.11 -5.24
N THR A 84 -12.74 -2.78 -4.15
CA THR A 84 -11.71 -3.63 -3.54
C THR A 84 -12.32 -4.93 -2.99
N LEU A 85 -13.40 -4.84 -2.23
CA LEU A 85 -14.06 -6.02 -1.66
C LEU A 85 -14.63 -6.93 -2.74
N LEU A 86 -15.22 -6.36 -3.79
CA LEU A 86 -15.75 -7.15 -4.91
C LEU A 86 -14.62 -7.84 -5.69
N SER A 87 -13.55 -7.12 -6.01
CA SER A 87 -12.36 -7.70 -6.65
C SER A 87 -11.75 -8.81 -5.78
N PHE A 88 -11.64 -8.59 -4.48
CA PHE A 88 -11.12 -9.58 -3.54
C PHE A 88 -12.00 -10.83 -3.49
N ALA A 89 -13.32 -10.68 -3.39
CA ALA A 89 -14.25 -11.81 -3.37
C ALA A 89 -14.15 -12.64 -4.67
N ILE A 90 -14.06 -11.99 -5.83
CA ILE A 90 -13.90 -12.67 -7.11
C ILE A 90 -12.55 -13.42 -7.16
N VAL A 91 -11.45 -12.78 -6.71
CA VAL A 91 -10.13 -13.42 -6.68
C VAL A 91 -10.12 -14.64 -5.76
N VAL A 92 -10.76 -14.56 -4.59
CA VAL A 92 -10.86 -15.68 -3.65
C VAL A 92 -11.64 -16.85 -4.29
N VAL A 93 -12.80 -16.59 -4.85
CA VAL A 93 -13.64 -17.64 -5.46
C VAL A 93 -12.93 -18.28 -6.66
N LEU A 94 -12.44 -17.47 -7.59
CA LEU A 94 -11.75 -17.98 -8.78
C LEU A 94 -10.40 -18.59 -8.45
N GLY A 95 -9.64 -17.99 -7.51
CA GLY A 95 -8.34 -18.47 -7.07
C GLY A 95 -8.42 -19.83 -6.39
N ILE A 96 -9.36 -20.00 -5.46
CA ILE A 96 -9.60 -21.30 -4.81
C ILE A 96 -10.08 -22.33 -5.85
N GLY A 97 -11.03 -21.97 -6.71
CA GLY A 97 -11.54 -22.87 -7.76
C GLY A 97 -10.41 -23.34 -8.69
N ALA A 98 -9.56 -22.43 -9.17
CA ALA A 98 -8.44 -22.75 -10.03
C ALA A 98 -7.38 -23.60 -9.29
N ALA A 99 -7.04 -23.26 -8.05
CA ALA A 99 -6.09 -24.02 -7.25
C ALA A 99 -6.57 -25.46 -6.99
N LEU A 100 -7.84 -25.66 -6.70
CA LEU A 100 -8.44 -26.99 -6.52
C LEU A 100 -8.41 -27.80 -7.83
N LEU A 101 -8.69 -27.17 -8.98
CA LEU A 101 -8.60 -27.85 -10.29
C LEU A 101 -7.16 -28.30 -10.59
N LEU A 102 -6.16 -27.46 -10.30
CA LEU A 102 -4.74 -27.81 -10.46
C LEU A 102 -4.33 -28.93 -9.50
N TRP A 103 -4.81 -28.86 -8.26
CA TRP A 103 -4.51 -29.89 -7.25
C TRP A 103 -5.12 -31.25 -7.63
N TYR A 104 -6.32 -31.27 -8.21
CA TYR A 104 -7.01 -32.50 -8.61
C TYR A 104 -6.39 -33.17 -9.86
N SER A 105 -5.74 -32.41 -10.75
CA SER A 105 -5.20 -32.90 -12.02
C SER A 105 -3.72 -32.56 -12.16
N ALA A 106 -2.84 -33.56 -11.92
CA ALA A 106 -1.40 -33.42 -12.08
C ALA A 106 -0.98 -33.00 -13.49
N GLY A 107 -1.63 -33.57 -14.53
CA GLY A 107 -1.31 -33.19 -15.91
C GLY A 107 -1.70 -31.76 -16.26
N LEU A 108 -2.80 -31.26 -15.67
CA LEU A 108 -3.21 -29.85 -15.86
C LEU A 108 -2.25 -28.91 -15.15
N SER A 109 -1.78 -29.25 -13.94
CA SER A 109 -0.83 -28.44 -13.20
C SER A 109 0.52 -28.36 -13.89
N GLU A 110 1.07 -29.49 -14.37
CA GLU A 110 2.34 -29.53 -15.09
C GLU A 110 2.33 -28.65 -16.36
N VAL A 111 1.20 -28.58 -17.04
CA VAL A 111 1.03 -27.73 -18.24
C VAL A 111 0.84 -26.25 -17.88
N LEU A 112 0.01 -25.93 -16.87
CA LEU A 112 -0.38 -24.54 -16.59
C LEU A 112 0.58 -23.81 -15.65
N GLU A 113 1.31 -24.51 -14.79
CA GLU A 113 2.22 -23.91 -13.81
C GLU A 113 3.24 -22.94 -14.45
N PRO A 114 3.99 -23.29 -15.51
CA PRO A 114 4.93 -22.38 -16.13
C PRO A 114 4.25 -21.11 -16.68
N TYR A 115 3.04 -21.22 -17.21
CA TYR A 115 2.29 -20.04 -17.68
C TYR A 115 1.83 -19.15 -16.53
N LEU A 116 1.38 -19.74 -15.43
CA LEU A 116 0.99 -18.98 -14.23
C LEU A 116 2.18 -18.23 -13.63
N VAL A 117 3.36 -18.84 -13.60
CA VAL A 117 4.60 -18.21 -13.13
C VAL A 117 4.97 -17.03 -14.03
N VAL A 118 4.93 -17.20 -15.35
CA VAL A 118 5.19 -16.11 -16.30
C VAL A 118 4.20 -14.98 -16.15
N LEU A 119 2.90 -15.28 -16.08
CA LEU A 119 1.83 -14.26 -15.89
C LEU A 119 1.95 -13.54 -14.55
N ASN A 120 2.35 -14.24 -13.48
CA ASN A 120 2.57 -13.63 -12.18
C ASN A 120 3.82 -12.72 -12.15
N SER A 121 4.79 -12.95 -13.02
CA SER A 121 6.01 -12.13 -13.13
C SER A 121 5.84 -10.87 -13.97
N LEU A 122 4.72 -10.70 -14.68
CA LEU A 122 4.45 -9.49 -15.43
C LEU A 122 4.39 -8.25 -14.51
N PRO A 123 4.87 -7.08 -14.98
CA PRO A 123 4.84 -5.85 -14.21
C PRO A 123 3.39 -5.39 -13.99
N LYS A 124 2.84 -5.77 -12.84
CA LYS A 124 1.43 -5.56 -12.47
C LYS A 124 1.02 -4.08 -12.51
N SER A 125 1.97 -3.18 -12.22
CA SER A 125 1.76 -1.73 -12.31
C SER A 125 1.52 -1.21 -13.73
N ALA A 126 1.98 -1.94 -14.75
CA ALA A 126 1.75 -1.57 -16.15
C ALA A 126 0.41 -2.08 -16.69
N LEU A 127 -0.16 -3.14 -16.09
CA LEU A 127 -1.44 -3.71 -16.52
C LEU A 127 -2.62 -2.78 -16.24
N ALA A 128 -2.63 -2.09 -15.12
CA ALA A 128 -3.75 -1.22 -14.73
C ALA A 128 -3.99 -0.06 -15.73
N PRO A 129 -2.99 0.74 -16.13
CA PRO A 129 -3.17 1.76 -17.16
C PRO A 129 -3.64 1.19 -18.50
N LEU A 130 -3.12 0.03 -18.91
CA LEU A 130 -3.49 -0.61 -20.16
C LEU A 130 -4.96 -1.05 -20.15
N LEU A 131 -5.42 -1.63 -19.05
CA LEU A 131 -6.83 -2.03 -18.88
C LEU A 131 -7.76 -0.83 -18.82
N ILE A 132 -7.34 0.29 -18.23
CA ILE A 132 -8.12 1.54 -18.24
C ILE A 132 -8.27 2.08 -19.67
N VAL A 133 -7.22 2.01 -20.49
CA VAL A 133 -7.29 2.44 -21.90
C VAL A 133 -8.23 1.53 -22.71
N TRP A 134 -8.21 0.23 -22.48
CA TRP A 134 -9.06 -0.74 -23.20
C TRP A 134 -10.53 -0.72 -22.77
N LEU A 135 -10.79 -0.71 -21.46
CA LEU A 135 -12.13 -0.83 -20.88
C LEU A 135 -12.77 0.52 -20.56
N GLY A 136 -12.01 1.61 -20.68
CA GLY A 136 -12.41 2.94 -20.23
C GLY A 136 -12.20 3.15 -18.74
N ALA A 137 -12.21 4.42 -18.31
CA ALA A 137 -12.08 4.80 -16.91
C ALA A 137 -13.42 4.63 -16.17
N ASN A 138 -13.75 3.41 -15.80
CA ASN A 138 -15.00 3.06 -15.12
C ASN A 138 -14.77 1.99 -14.04
N LEU A 139 -15.78 1.73 -13.22
CA LEU A 139 -15.75 0.75 -12.14
C LEU A 139 -15.32 -0.66 -12.61
N LYS A 140 -15.73 -1.06 -13.80
CA LYS A 140 -15.38 -2.38 -14.36
C LYS A 140 -13.87 -2.52 -14.60
N SER A 141 -13.22 -1.49 -15.14
CA SER A 141 -11.78 -1.51 -15.40
C SER A 141 -10.96 -1.57 -14.12
N VAL A 142 -11.41 -0.91 -13.06
CA VAL A 142 -10.75 -0.98 -11.74
C VAL A 142 -10.85 -2.39 -11.15
N ILE A 143 -12.04 -3.01 -11.20
CA ILE A 143 -12.27 -4.37 -10.71
C ILE A 143 -11.42 -5.38 -11.50
N VAL A 144 -11.46 -5.32 -12.84
CA VAL A 144 -10.68 -6.21 -13.71
C VAL A 144 -9.18 -6.04 -13.48
N SER A 145 -8.72 -4.80 -13.26
CA SER A 145 -7.31 -4.53 -12.91
C SER A 145 -6.94 -5.16 -11.58
N GLY A 146 -7.78 -5.01 -10.56
CA GLY A 146 -7.58 -5.63 -9.24
C GLY A 146 -7.49 -7.16 -9.32
N ILE A 147 -8.38 -7.78 -10.10
CA ILE A 147 -8.39 -9.23 -10.32
C ILE A 147 -7.11 -9.67 -11.03
N SER A 148 -6.74 -9.01 -12.14
CA SER A 148 -5.55 -9.39 -12.94
C SER A 148 -4.24 -9.28 -12.15
N VAL A 149 -4.17 -8.32 -11.22
CA VAL A 149 -2.99 -8.16 -10.34
C VAL A 149 -2.88 -9.30 -9.32
N ALA A 150 -4.00 -9.79 -8.79
CA ALA A 150 -4.01 -10.69 -7.65
C ALA A 150 -4.18 -12.18 -8.02
N ILE A 151 -4.91 -12.50 -9.09
CA ILE A 151 -5.36 -13.87 -9.38
C ILE A 151 -4.20 -14.87 -9.53
N PHE A 152 -3.19 -14.54 -10.33
CA PHE A 152 -2.08 -15.46 -10.61
C PHE A 152 -1.27 -15.78 -9.38
N GLY A 153 -0.96 -14.76 -8.56
CA GLY A 153 -0.26 -14.96 -7.29
C GLY A 153 -1.08 -15.75 -6.28
N THR A 154 -2.40 -15.51 -6.23
CA THR A 154 -3.31 -16.25 -5.34
C THR A 154 -3.38 -17.73 -5.73
N VAL A 155 -3.54 -18.04 -7.02
CA VAL A 155 -3.58 -19.43 -7.50
C VAL A 155 -2.28 -20.15 -7.18
N LEU A 156 -1.12 -19.54 -7.48
CA LEU A 156 0.19 -20.14 -7.18
C LEU A 156 0.39 -20.38 -5.69
N ASN A 157 0.06 -19.41 -4.83
CA ASN A 157 0.24 -19.54 -3.38
C ASN A 157 -0.71 -20.56 -2.73
N LEU A 158 -1.88 -20.82 -3.34
CA LEU A 158 -2.82 -21.81 -2.84
C LEU A 158 -2.53 -23.23 -3.35
N TYR A 159 -1.92 -23.32 -4.53
CA TYR A 159 -1.60 -24.60 -5.17
C TYR A 159 -0.29 -25.19 -4.64
N THR A 160 0.77 -24.37 -4.38
CA THR A 160 2.06 -24.80 -3.81
C THR A 160 1.98 -24.96 -2.30
#